data_e8c2e7ace1294ac7e7a0fc0c8a6119ef
#
_entry.id   e8c2e7ace1294ac7e7a0fc0c8a6119ef
#
_cell.length_a   1.000
_cell.length_b   1.000
_cell.length_c   1.000
_cell.angle_alpha   90.00
_cell.angle_beta   90.00
_cell.angle_gamma   90.00
#
_symmetry.space_group_name_H-M   'P 1'
#
loop_
_entity.id
_entity.type
_entity.pdbx_description
1 polymer ?
#
loop_
_entity_poly.entity_id
_entity_poly.type
_entity_poly.pdbx_seq_one_letter_code
_entity_poly.pdbx_strand_id
1 'polypeptide(L)'
;MAENKFEETKDTLLEFISKNSDEIKGICFYLECLIELKQFEEVEMFISSLEKDVQNKDEVKQVLKKMEIVKNNSSGPNINELLGKLKSEPNNIDLILEISDKYFSMKQYENGMDLLLKNYPKNKDSIKNKMVEFFGVLGNTDQVTIQYRKKLSQLMFS
;
A
#
# COMPACT_ATOMS: atom_id res chain seq x y z
N MET A 1 5.18 4.31 -21.85
CA MET A 1 4.12 3.33 -22.25
C MET A 1 3.10 3.03 -21.15
N ALA A 2 3.49 2.72 -19.93
CA ALA A 2 2.53 2.45 -18.85
C ALA A 2 1.73 3.70 -18.43
N GLU A 3 2.36 4.86 -18.33
CA GLU A 3 1.72 6.13 -17.95
C GLU A 3 0.60 6.53 -18.90
N ASN A 4 0.79 6.45 -20.22
CA ASN A 4 -0.27 6.76 -21.20
C ASN A 4 -1.50 5.87 -21.03
N LYS A 5 -1.31 4.60 -20.65
CA LYS A 5 -2.42 3.68 -20.39
C LYS A 5 -3.21 4.06 -19.14
N PHE A 6 -2.55 4.56 -18.11
CA PHE A 6 -3.24 5.05 -16.91
C PHE A 6 -3.98 6.37 -17.16
N GLU A 7 -3.44 7.28 -17.96
CA GLU A 7 -4.14 8.50 -18.35
C GLU A 7 -5.42 8.23 -19.12
N GLU A 8 -5.37 7.39 -20.15
CA GLU A 8 -6.56 6.98 -20.92
C GLU A 8 -7.60 6.27 -20.03
N THR A 9 -7.14 5.42 -19.11
CA THR A 9 -8.01 4.71 -18.16
C THR A 9 -8.65 5.68 -17.18
N LYS A 10 -7.89 6.66 -16.68
CA LYS A 10 -8.36 7.71 -15.78
C LYS A 10 -9.52 8.48 -16.39
N ASP A 11 -9.39 8.96 -17.62
CA ASP A 11 -10.41 9.74 -18.30
C ASP A 11 -11.69 8.92 -18.53
N THR A 12 -11.55 7.65 -18.93
CA THR A 12 -12.68 6.73 -19.12
C THR A 12 -13.40 6.46 -17.79
N LEU A 13 -12.66 6.28 -16.70
CA LEU A 13 -13.22 6.06 -15.36
C LEU A 13 -13.92 7.31 -14.83
N LEU A 14 -13.36 8.49 -15.07
CA LEU A 14 -13.98 9.76 -14.67
C LEU A 14 -15.34 9.95 -15.35
N GLU A 15 -15.42 9.68 -16.65
CA GLU A 15 -16.70 9.71 -17.38
C GLU A 15 -17.69 8.67 -16.84
N PHE A 16 -17.25 7.46 -16.52
CA PHE A 16 -18.09 6.43 -15.92
C PHE A 16 -18.64 6.84 -14.55
N ILE A 17 -17.77 7.35 -13.65
CA ILE A 17 -18.13 7.77 -12.30
C ILE A 17 -19.07 8.95 -12.33
N SER A 18 -18.92 9.88 -13.28
CA SER A 18 -19.83 11.03 -13.43
C SER A 18 -21.29 10.62 -13.68
N LYS A 19 -21.48 9.43 -14.25
CA LYS A 19 -22.80 8.85 -14.52
C LYS A 19 -23.24 7.85 -13.45
N ASN A 20 -22.32 7.37 -12.60
CA ASN A 20 -22.54 6.33 -11.59
C ASN A 20 -21.78 6.71 -10.30
N SER A 21 -22.20 7.80 -9.67
CA SER A 21 -21.48 8.44 -8.55
C SER A 21 -21.37 7.60 -7.27
N ASP A 22 -22.16 6.53 -7.15
CA ASP A 22 -22.19 5.58 -6.03
C ASP A 22 -21.44 4.26 -6.31
N GLU A 23 -20.85 4.11 -7.51
CA GLU A 23 -20.11 2.89 -7.88
C GLU A 23 -18.72 2.89 -7.24
N ILE A 24 -18.62 2.29 -6.04
CA ILE A 24 -17.41 2.28 -5.21
C ILE A 24 -16.19 1.70 -5.94
N LYS A 25 -16.39 0.64 -6.73
CA LYS A 25 -15.27 0.02 -7.47
C LYS A 25 -14.71 0.96 -8.53
N GLY A 26 -15.56 1.68 -9.26
CA GLY A 26 -15.16 2.69 -10.23
C GLY A 26 -14.35 3.80 -9.56
N ILE A 27 -14.84 4.30 -8.43
CA ILE A 27 -14.15 5.31 -7.60
C ILE A 27 -12.77 4.81 -7.18
N CYS A 28 -12.68 3.59 -6.63
CA CYS A 28 -11.40 3.02 -6.20
C CYS A 28 -10.41 2.87 -7.36
N PHE A 29 -10.84 2.39 -8.52
CA PHE A 29 -9.98 2.29 -9.70
C PHE A 29 -9.49 3.65 -10.21
N TYR A 30 -10.35 4.67 -10.19
CA TYR A 30 -9.96 6.03 -10.55
C TYR A 30 -8.89 6.57 -9.60
N LEU A 31 -9.09 6.43 -8.29
CA LEU A 31 -8.11 6.81 -7.28
C LEU A 31 -6.79 6.05 -7.44
N GLU A 32 -6.84 4.76 -7.75
CA GLU A 32 -5.63 3.97 -8.02
C GLU A 32 -4.87 4.46 -9.25
N CYS A 33 -5.56 4.86 -10.32
CA CYS A 33 -4.92 5.47 -11.49
C CYS A 33 -4.20 6.76 -11.12
N LEU A 34 -4.82 7.63 -10.32
CA LEU A 34 -4.20 8.87 -9.85
C LEU A 34 -2.95 8.59 -8.98
N ILE A 35 -2.99 7.57 -8.12
CA ILE A 35 -1.86 7.17 -7.29
C ILE A 35 -0.69 6.66 -8.15
N GLU A 36 -0.96 5.83 -9.16
CA GLU A 36 0.06 5.33 -10.10
C GLU A 36 0.71 6.48 -10.90
N LEU A 37 -0.07 7.50 -11.24
CA LEU A 37 0.40 8.73 -11.91
C LEU A 37 1.07 9.70 -10.92
N LYS A 38 1.07 9.40 -9.62
CA LYS A 38 1.58 10.26 -8.54
C LYS A 38 0.86 11.61 -8.43
N GLN A 39 -0.37 11.69 -8.88
CA GLN A 39 -1.24 12.86 -8.82
C GLN A 39 -1.96 12.93 -7.45
N PHE A 40 -1.19 13.00 -6.37
CA PHE A 40 -1.71 12.89 -5.00
C PHE A 40 -2.65 14.05 -4.62
N GLU A 41 -2.40 15.25 -5.13
CA GLU A 41 -3.27 16.41 -4.90
C GLU A 41 -4.66 16.21 -5.52
N GLU A 42 -4.72 15.60 -6.71
CA GLU A 42 -5.98 15.26 -7.37
C GLU A 42 -6.74 14.19 -6.58
N VAL A 43 -6.05 13.22 -5.97
CA VAL A 43 -6.66 12.23 -5.07
C VAL A 43 -7.34 12.93 -3.90
N GLU A 44 -6.64 13.84 -3.22
CA GLU A 44 -7.16 14.57 -2.05
C GLU A 44 -8.37 15.44 -2.42
N MET A 45 -8.30 16.15 -3.55
CA MET A 45 -9.44 16.95 -4.06
C MET A 45 -10.65 16.07 -4.41
N PHE A 46 -10.42 14.97 -5.12
CA PHE A 46 -11.51 14.08 -5.53
C PHE A 46 -12.21 13.46 -4.33
N ILE A 47 -11.43 12.93 -3.35
CA ILE A 47 -12.00 12.39 -2.10
C ILE A 47 -12.83 13.43 -1.37
N SER A 48 -12.34 14.67 -1.30
CA SER A 48 -13.06 15.77 -0.62
C SER A 48 -14.39 16.11 -1.29
N SER A 49 -14.54 15.80 -2.58
CA SER A 49 -15.78 16.02 -3.36
C SER A 49 -16.82 14.89 -3.19
N LEU A 50 -16.41 13.73 -2.66
CA LEU A 50 -17.30 12.61 -2.46
C LEU A 50 -18.20 12.78 -1.22
N GLU A 51 -19.36 12.15 -1.23
CA GLU A 51 -20.22 12.09 -0.04
C GLU A 51 -19.51 11.38 1.12
N LYS A 52 -19.80 11.81 2.36
CA LYS A 52 -19.14 11.26 3.56
C LYS A 52 -19.32 9.75 3.72
N ASP A 53 -20.45 9.22 3.30
CA ASP A 53 -20.73 7.78 3.37
C ASP A 53 -19.82 7.00 2.40
N VAL A 54 -19.52 7.55 1.23
CA VAL A 54 -18.58 6.98 0.26
C VAL A 54 -17.14 7.08 0.77
N GLN A 55 -16.75 8.23 1.33
CA GLN A 55 -15.42 8.42 1.93
C GLN A 55 -15.15 7.40 3.05
N ASN A 56 -16.17 7.00 3.79
CA ASN A 56 -16.07 6.08 4.92
C ASN A 56 -16.08 4.60 4.53
N LYS A 57 -16.29 4.26 3.27
CA LYS A 57 -16.23 2.86 2.81
C LYS A 57 -14.83 2.27 3.00
N ASP A 58 -14.77 1.02 3.39
CA ASP A 58 -13.52 0.33 3.69
C ASP A 58 -12.60 0.24 2.46
N GLU A 59 -13.19 0.06 1.28
CA GLU A 59 -12.47 0.03 0.01
C GLU A 59 -11.75 1.36 -0.27
N VAL A 60 -12.42 2.49 -0.05
CA VAL A 60 -11.85 3.83 -0.21
C VAL A 60 -10.73 4.07 0.80
N LYS A 61 -10.94 3.68 2.06
CA LYS A 61 -9.91 3.78 3.11
C LYS A 61 -8.67 2.94 2.79
N GLN A 62 -8.84 1.75 2.18
CA GLN A 62 -7.72 0.93 1.74
C GLN A 62 -6.88 1.64 0.67
N VAL A 63 -7.55 2.27 -0.31
CA VAL A 63 -6.85 3.02 -1.37
C VAL A 63 -6.10 4.23 -0.79
N LEU A 64 -6.68 4.93 0.19
CA LEU A 64 -6.01 6.05 0.87
C LEU A 64 -4.77 5.60 1.66
N LYS A 65 -4.83 4.48 2.36
CA LYS A 65 -3.64 3.89 3.03
C LYS A 65 -2.55 3.54 2.02
N LYS A 66 -2.93 2.98 0.87
CA LYS A 66 -1.98 2.71 -0.22
C LYS A 66 -1.32 4.01 -0.71
N MET A 67 -2.11 5.09 -0.88
CA MET A 67 -1.59 6.40 -1.26
C MET A 67 -0.55 6.91 -0.25
N GLU A 68 -0.84 6.83 1.05
CA GLU A 68 0.10 7.26 2.09
C GLU A 68 1.44 6.53 2.00
N ILE A 69 1.42 5.21 1.82
CA ILE A 69 2.62 4.40 1.66
C ILE A 69 3.40 4.85 0.41
N VAL A 70 2.73 5.03 -0.72
CA VAL A 70 3.38 5.43 -1.99
C VAL A 70 3.91 6.86 -1.88
N LYS A 71 3.15 7.81 -1.30
CA LYS A 71 3.53 9.21 -1.11
C LYS A 71 4.78 9.33 -0.22
N ASN A 72 4.80 8.65 0.91
CA ASN A 72 5.92 8.67 1.85
C ASN A 72 7.20 8.05 1.26
N ASN A 73 7.06 7.11 0.34
CA ASN A 73 8.19 6.40 -0.26
C ASN A 73 8.63 6.94 -1.63
N SER A 74 7.92 7.91 -2.20
CA SER A 74 8.30 8.55 -3.47
C SER A 74 9.44 9.56 -3.32
N SER A 75 9.64 10.10 -2.13
CA SER A 75 10.71 11.04 -1.78
C SER A 75 11.51 10.49 -0.59
N GLY A 76 12.53 9.70 -0.85
CA GLY A 76 13.35 9.13 0.22
C GLY A 76 14.56 8.37 -0.32
N PRO A 77 15.43 7.84 0.56
CA PRO A 77 16.61 7.12 0.14
C PRO A 77 16.27 5.93 -0.75
N ASN A 78 17.18 5.61 -1.66
CA ASN A 78 17.07 4.46 -2.56
C ASN A 78 17.04 3.16 -1.74
N ILE A 79 16.29 2.16 -2.20
CA ILE A 79 16.22 0.84 -1.56
C ILE A 79 17.61 0.22 -1.31
N ASN A 80 18.57 0.40 -2.23
CA ASN A 80 19.92 -0.11 -2.08
C ASN A 80 20.71 0.59 -0.97
N GLU A 81 20.48 1.89 -0.75
CA GLU A 81 21.08 2.64 0.35
C GLU A 81 20.52 2.17 1.70
N LEU A 82 19.21 1.96 1.77
CA LEU A 82 18.55 1.43 2.97
C LEU A 82 19.04 0.02 3.30
N LEU A 83 19.13 -0.85 2.31
CA LEU A 83 19.69 -2.20 2.48
C LEU A 83 21.16 -2.18 2.89
N GLY A 84 21.94 -1.21 2.39
CA GLY A 84 23.31 -0.98 2.84
C GLY A 84 23.37 -0.61 4.31
N LYS A 85 22.52 0.31 4.77
CA LYS A 85 22.41 0.69 6.18
C LYS A 85 21.96 -0.48 7.07
N LEU A 86 21.03 -1.31 6.59
CA LEU A 86 20.56 -2.47 7.34
C LEU A 86 21.67 -3.51 7.58
N LYS A 87 22.69 -3.60 6.70
CA LYS A 87 23.85 -4.47 6.93
C LYS A 87 24.69 -4.03 8.11
N SER A 88 24.82 -2.71 8.33
CA SER A 88 25.53 -2.15 9.49
C SER A 88 24.68 -2.11 10.76
N GLU A 89 23.36 -2.01 10.61
CA GLU A 89 22.40 -1.92 11.69
C GLU A 89 21.30 -3.02 11.62
N PRO A 90 21.65 -4.30 11.73
CA PRO A 90 20.76 -5.42 11.40
C PRO A 90 19.56 -5.57 12.37
N ASN A 91 19.58 -4.85 13.49
CA ASN A 91 18.51 -4.87 14.50
C ASN A 91 17.70 -3.56 14.54
N ASN A 92 17.96 -2.62 13.64
CA ASN A 92 17.22 -1.37 13.57
C ASN A 92 15.83 -1.62 13.01
N ILE A 93 14.82 -1.64 13.90
CA ILE A 93 13.43 -1.95 13.56
C ILE A 93 12.84 -0.87 12.65
N ASP A 94 13.11 0.40 12.91
CA ASP A 94 12.57 1.49 12.09
C ASP A 94 13.05 1.38 10.64
N LEU A 95 14.33 1.02 10.45
CA LEU A 95 14.91 0.78 9.14
C LEU A 95 14.30 -0.45 8.45
N ILE A 96 14.00 -1.51 9.19
CA ILE A 96 13.32 -2.69 8.66
C ILE A 96 11.91 -2.34 8.18
N LEU A 97 11.17 -1.54 8.96
CA LEU A 97 9.84 -1.08 8.58
C LEU A 97 9.90 -0.16 7.35
N GLU A 98 10.84 0.79 7.31
CA GLU A 98 11.05 1.68 6.16
C GLU A 98 11.36 0.91 4.87
N ILE A 99 12.25 -0.08 4.94
CA ILE A 99 12.57 -0.94 3.78
C ILE A 99 11.34 -1.74 3.34
N SER A 100 10.55 -2.25 4.28
CA SER A 100 9.33 -2.98 3.94
C SER A 100 8.29 -2.10 3.25
N ASP A 101 8.13 -0.85 3.69
CA ASP A 101 7.28 0.15 3.02
C ASP A 101 7.79 0.46 1.61
N LYS A 102 9.11 0.56 1.44
CA LYS A 102 9.74 0.78 0.13
C LYS A 102 9.46 -0.39 -0.83
N TYR A 103 9.65 -1.63 -0.38
CA TYR A 103 9.27 -2.81 -1.17
C TYR A 103 7.78 -2.80 -1.51
N PHE A 104 6.92 -2.44 -0.56
CA PHE A 104 5.48 -2.39 -0.77
C PHE A 104 5.11 -1.35 -1.83
N SER A 105 5.69 -0.14 -1.78
CA SER A 105 5.47 0.92 -2.78
C SER A 105 5.96 0.54 -4.18
N MET A 106 6.96 -0.35 -4.26
CA MET A 106 7.49 -0.92 -5.51
C MET A 106 6.69 -2.14 -5.99
N LYS A 107 5.58 -2.49 -5.33
CA LYS A 107 4.77 -3.70 -5.57
C LYS A 107 5.53 -5.02 -5.39
N GLN A 108 6.65 -4.97 -4.69
CA GLN A 108 7.45 -6.13 -4.31
C GLN A 108 7.00 -6.67 -2.94
N TYR A 109 5.72 -6.99 -2.84
CA TYR A 109 5.04 -7.32 -1.59
C TYR A 109 5.70 -8.49 -0.84
N GLU A 110 6.07 -9.54 -1.55
CA GLU A 110 6.71 -10.72 -0.97
C GLU A 110 8.07 -10.37 -0.34
N ASN A 111 8.87 -9.53 -0.99
CA ASN A 111 10.16 -9.10 -0.45
C ASN A 111 9.99 -8.33 0.88
N GLY A 112 9.01 -7.43 0.94
CA GLY A 112 8.68 -6.69 2.15
C GLY A 112 8.18 -7.61 3.27
N MET A 113 7.28 -8.54 2.95
CA MET A 113 6.72 -9.50 3.90
C MET A 113 7.78 -10.48 4.43
N ASP A 114 8.67 -10.98 3.57
CA ASP A 114 9.76 -11.88 3.98
C ASP A 114 10.76 -11.16 4.90
N LEU A 115 11.08 -9.89 4.61
CA LEU A 115 11.91 -9.07 5.48
C LEU A 115 11.29 -8.93 6.88
N LEU A 116 9.99 -8.65 6.95
CA LEU A 116 9.25 -8.53 8.21
C LEU A 116 9.24 -9.87 8.97
N LEU A 117 8.86 -10.97 8.34
CA LEU A 117 8.82 -12.29 8.98
C LEU A 117 10.18 -12.73 9.53
N LYS A 118 11.26 -12.50 8.76
CA LYS A 118 12.63 -12.81 9.20
C LYS A 118 13.01 -12.06 10.48
N ASN A 119 12.50 -10.87 10.67
CA ASN A 119 12.80 -10.02 11.81
C ASN A 119 11.73 -10.06 12.91
N TYR A 120 10.65 -10.84 12.73
CA TYR A 120 9.56 -10.95 13.69
C TYR A 120 10.01 -11.28 15.12
N PRO A 121 10.97 -12.20 15.37
CA PRO A 121 11.44 -12.48 16.72
C PRO A 121 12.10 -11.29 17.44
N LYS A 122 12.57 -10.30 16.69
CA LYS A 122 13.29 -9.13 17.26
C LYS A 122 12.32 -8.07 17.81
N ASN A 123 11.17 -7.87 17.18
CA ASN A 123 10.12 -6.94 17.60
C ASN A 123 8.76 -7.42 17.10
N LYS A 124 8.11 -8.26 17.90
CA LYS A 124 6.86 -8.93 17.54
C LYS A 124 5.72 -7.96 17.25
N ASP A 125 5.56 -6.94 18.10
CA ASP A 125 4.42 -6.02 18.01
C ASP A 125 4.51 -5.09 16.80
N SER A 126 5.64 -4.41 16.61
CA SER A 126 5.83 -3.49 15.49
C SER A 126 5.71 -4.21 14.15
N ILE A 127 6.34 -5.39 14.03
CA ILE A 127 6.31 -6.18 12.79
C ILE A 127 4.92 -6.74 12.52
N LYS A 128 4.24 -7.28 13.54
CA LYS A 128 2.85 -7.74 13.40
C LYS A 128 1.95 -6.62 12.92
N ASN A 129 2.04 -5.44 13.55
CA ASN A 129 1.22 -4.29 13.20
C ASN A 129 1.45 -3.86 11.74
N LYS A 130 2.72 -3.80 11.29
CA LYS A 130 3.06 -3.47 9.90
C LYS A 130 2.52 -4.52 8.92
N MET A 131 2.62 -5.81 9.23
CA MET A 131 2.06 -6.86 8.39
C MET A 131 0.53 -6.77 8.30
N VAL A 132 -0.14 -6.49 9.42
CA VAL A 132 -1.61 -6.30 9.45
C VAL A 132 -2.02 -5.09 8.62
N GLU A 133 -1.25 -4.00 8.66
CA GLU A 133 -1.45 -2.83 7.80
C GLU A 133 -1.38 -3.22 6.32
N PHE A 134 -0.36 -3.95 5.91
CA PHE A 134 -0.21 -4.43 4.53
C PHE A 134 -1.34 -5.38 4.11
N PHE A 135 -1.77 -6.29 4.98
CA PHE A 135 -2.94 -7.14 4.72
C PHE A 135 -4.21 -6.32 4.52
N GLY A 136 -4.37 -5.23 5.27
CA GLY A 136 -5.49 -4.31 5.11
C GLY A 136 -5.48 -3.59 3.76
N VAL A 137 -4.31 -3.24 3.24
CA VAL A 137 -4.15 -2.56 1.94
C VAL A 137 -4.34 -3.51 0.77
N LEU A 138 -3.78 -4.73 0.84
CA LEU A 138 -3.91 -5.74 -0.22
C LEU A 138 -5.32 -6.37 -0.26
N GLY A 139 -5.98 -6.44 0.89
CA GLY A 139 -7.28 -7.07 1.02
C GLY A 139 -7.21 -8.56 1.40
N ASN A 140 -8.36 -9.07 1.88
CA ASN A 140 -8.44 -10.41 2.46
C ASN A 140 -8.35 -11.54 1.43
N THR A 141 -8.68 -11.27 0.17
CA THR A 141 -8.71 -12.25 -0.93
C THR A 141 -7.40 -12.29 -1.71
N ASP A 142 -6.47 -11.36 -1.44
CA ASP A 142 -5.18 -11.32 -2.09
C ASP A 142 -4.32 -12.53 -1.69
N GLN A 143 -3.63 -13.12 -2.68
CA GLN A 143 -2.83 -14.34 -2.48
C GLN A 143 -1.66 -14.13 -1.52
N VAL A 144 -1.01 -12.97 -1.57
CA VAL A 144 0.07 -12.60 -0.64
C VAL A 144 -0.48 -12.50 0.77
N THR A 145 -1.65 -11.86 0.94
CA THR A 145 -2.32 -11.76 2.24
C THR A 145 -2.61 -13.14 2.83
N ILE A 146 -3.22 -14.03 2.04
CA ILE A 146 -3.57 -15.39 2.50
C ILE A 146 -2.32 -16.16 2.92
N GLN A 147 -1.28 -16.14 2.09
CA GLN A 147 -0.03 -16.85 2.34
C GLN A 147 0.69 -16.33 3.59
N TYR A 148 0.83 -15.02 3.71
CA TYR A 148 1.62 -14.41 4.79
C TYR A 148 0.89 -14.35 6.12
N ARG A 149 -0.44 -14.29 6.14
CA ARG A 149 -1.23 -14.52 7.37
C ARG A 149 -0.97 -15.90 7.95
N LYS A 150 -0.91 -16.94 7.12
CA LYS A 150 -0.60 -18.30 7.57
C LYS A 150 0.80 -18.37 8.15
N LYS A 151 1.81 -17.82 7.48
CA LYS A 151 3.20 -17.78 7.95
C LYS A 151 3.33 -17.04 9.29
N LEU A 152 2.70 -15.84 9.40
CA LEU A 152 2.70 -15.06 10.63
C LEU A 152 2.04 -15.81 11.79
N SER A 153 0.89 -16.43 11.55
CA SER A 153 0.19 -17.24 12.56
C SER A 153 1.07 -18.38 13.07
N GLN A 154 1.76 -19.08 12.19
CA GLN A 154 2.70 -20.14 12.59
C GLN A 154 3.80 -19.63 13.52
N LEU A 155 4.37 -18.43 13.23
CA LEU A 155 5.39 -17.82 14.09
C LEU A 155 4.84 -17.30 15.43
N MET A 156 3.58 -16.92 15.47
CA MET A 156 2.95 -16.44 16.71
C MET A 156 2.68 -17.57 17.71
N PHE A 157 2.45 -18.78 17.23
CA PHE A 157 2.09 -19.95 18.04
C PHE A 157 3.19 -21.03 18.11
N SER A 158 4.38 -20.73 17.60
CA SER A 158 5.60 -21.54 17.78
C SER A 158 6.41 -21.05 18.97
#